data_87ff34d2167132eb69417ab62c103d46
#
_entry.id   87ff34d2167132eb69417ab62c103d46
#
_cell.length_a   1.000
_cell.length_b   1.000
_cell.length_c   1.000
_cell.angle_alpha   90.00
_cell.angle_beta   90.00
_cell.angle_gamma   90.00
#
_symmetry.space_group_name_H-M   'P 1'
#
loop_
_entity.id
_entity.type
_entity.pdbx_description
1 polymer ?
#
loop_
_entity_poly.entity_id
_entity_poly.type
_entity_poly.pdbx_seq_one_letter_code
_entity_poly.pdbx_strand_id
1 'polypeptide(L)'
;LGAFLSGLDGGLVYNSWPDMNGSFFPNDVSYSDLLSSQLFYNISIIQFLHRITAYLILFFIIILNYFFMKNKLNIKNIILFDLAILFQIFLGIITLISGVEIKYASLHQLGSIFVLTTYLVILYKNSNQLL
;
A
#
# COMPACT_ATOMS: atom_id res chain seq x y z
N LEU A 1 3.22 8.29 -0.42
CA LEU A 1 3.04 8.15 1.05
C LEU A 1 4.19 7.35 1.67
N GLY A 2 4.60 6.19 1.12
CA GLY A 2 5.66 5.36 1.70
C GLY A 2 6.99 6.11 1.92
N ALA A 3 7.43 6.93 0.96
CA ALA A 3 8.64 7.73 1.11
C ALA A 3 8.49 8.80 2.22
N PHE A 4 7.32 9.40 2.36
CA PHE A 4 7.02 10.32 3.46
C PHE A 4 7.10 9.61 4.82
N LEU A 5 6.46 8.44 4.91
CA LEU A 5 6.46 7.65 6.13
C LEU A 5 7.89 7.24 6.55
N SER A 6 8.70 6.81 5.58
CA SER A 6 10.10 6.44 5.82
C SER A 6 10.96 7.64 6.23
N GLY A 7 10.77 8.79 5.57
CA GLY A 7 11.56 10.01 5.86
C GLY A 7 11.25 10.64 7.22
N LEU A 8 10.11 10.30 7.82
CA LEU A 8 9.66 10.78 9.14
C LEU A 8 9.77 9.72 10.24
N ASP A 9 10.44 8.59 9.99
CA ASP A 9 10.49 7.43 10.88
C ASP A 9 9.10 6.95 11.37
N GLY A 10 8.08 7.22 10.54
CA GLY A 10 6.69 7.05 10.92
C GLY A 10 6.26 5.59 11.14
N GLY A 11 7.06 4.63 10.69
CA GLY A 11 6.83 3.22 10.97
C GLY A 11 7.03 2.83 12.43
N LEU A 12 7.67 3.70 13.24
CA LEU A 12 7.95 3.44 14.67
C LEU A 12 6.84 3.91 15.61
N VAL A 13 5.86 4.68 15.13
CA VAL A 13 4.82 5.30 15.99
C VAL A 13 3.78 4.26 16.44
N TYR A 14 3.25 3.49 15.52
CA TYR A 14 2.26 2.43 15.78
C TYR A 14 2.74 1.13 15.18
N ASN A 15 3.19 0.18 16.01
CA ASN A 15 3.74 -1.11 15.56
C ASN A 15 2.75 -2.27 15.68
N SER A 16 1.47 -2.00 15.94
CA SER A 16 0.38 -2.98 15.91
C SER A 16 -0.32 -3.05 14.56
N TRP A 17 -0.92 -4.20 14.26
CA TRP A 17 -1.73 -4.44 13.06
C TRP A 17 -2.80 -5.50 13.38
N PRO A 18 -4.05 -5.35 12.92
CA PRO A 18 -4.60 -4.36 11.97
C PRO A 18 -4.90 -2.98 12.57
N ASP A 19 -4.95 -2.87 13.87
CA ASP A 19 -5.24 -1.64 14.60
C ASP A 19 -4.01 -0.72 14.78
N MET A 20 -4.21 0.43 15.40
CA MET A 20 -3.19 1.38 15.82
C MET A 20 -3.27 1.52 17.36
N ASN A 21 -2.61 0.55 18.08
CA ASN A 21 -2.64 0.43 19.54
C ASN A 21 -4.06 0.35 20.14
N GLY A 22 -4.87 -0.56 19.57
CA GLY A 22 -6.22 -0.86 20.08
C GLY A 22 -7.34 -0.03 19.48
N SER A 23 -7.05 0.89 18.53
CA SER A 23 -8.06 1.61 17.79
C SER A 23 -7.78 1.63 16.29
N PHE A 24 -8.82 1.79 15.47
CA PHE A 24 -8.67 1.90 14.02
C PHE A 24 -8.06 3.24 13.60
N PHE A 25 -8.42 4.32 14.30
CA PHE A 25 -7.90 5.67 14.08
C PHE A 25 -6.86 6.02 15.16
N PRO A 26 -5.78 6.77 14.84
CA PRO A 26 -4.76 7.15 15.81
C PRO A 26 -5.34 7.88 17.02
N ASN A 27 -4.99 7.47 18.22
CA ASN A 27 -5.54 8.03 19.47
C ASN A 27 -5.00 9.43 19.81
N ASP A 28 -3.88 9.82 19.19
CA ASP A 28 -3.20 11.12 19.36
C ASP A 28 -3.62 12.19 18.35
N VAL A 29 -4.63 11.89 17.53
CA VAL A 29 -5.09 12.74 16.41
C VAL A 29 -6.59 12.96 16.52
N SER A 30 -7.06 14.16 16.19
CA SER A 30 -8.48 14.47 16.03
C SER A 30 -8.91 14.44 14.56
N TYR A 31 -10.20 14.22 14.30
CA TYR A 31 -10.71 14.23 12.92
C TYR A 31 -10.56 15.60 12.25
N SER A 32 -10.53 16.70 13.02
CA SER A 32 -10.28 18.04 12.50
C SER A 32 -8.87 18.20 11.94
N ASP A 33 -7.90 17.44 12.43
CA ASP A 33 -6.51 17.49 11.98
C ASP A 33 -6.37 16.99 10.53
N LEU A 34 -7.26 16.06 10.10
CA LEU A 34 -7.32 15.59 8.72
C LEU A 34 -7.69 16.69 7.71
N LEU A 35 -8.37 17.74 8.17
CA LEU A 35 -8.78 18.89 7.35
C LEU A 35 -7.85 20.10 7.50
N SER A 36 -6.77 19.95 8.24
CA SER A 36 -5.79 20.99 8.52
C SER A 36 -4.44 20.74 7.83
N SER A 37 -3.49 21.65 7.99
CA SER A 37 -2.11 21.45 7.53
C SER A 37 -1.41 20.27 8.21
N GLN A 38 -1.91 19.79 9.36
CA GLN A 38 -1.41 18.61 10.06
C GLN A 38 -1.41 17.34 9.18
N LEU A 39 -2.30 17.29 8.17
CA LEU A 39 -2.34 16.22 7.17
C LEU A 39 -0.95 15.90 6.57
N PHE A 40 -0.08 16.91 6.44
CA PHE A 40 1.23 16.77 5.80
C PHE A 40 2.40 16.68 6.78
N TYR A 41 2.17 16.95 8.07
CA TYR A 41 3.25 17.03 9.06
C TYR A 41 3.08 16.04 10.22
N ASN A 42 1.85 15.63 10.53
CA ASN A 42 1.60 14.71 11.62
C ASN A 42 1.91 13.26 11.19
N ILE A 43 2.88 12.65 11.86
CA ILE A 43 3.40 11.31 11.53
C ILE A 43 2.31 10.24 11.67
N SER A 44 1.48 10.34 12.71
CA SER A 44 0.38 9.39 12.96
C SER A 44 -0.67 9.43 11.86
N ILE A 45 -1.00 10.62 11.34
CA ILE A 45 -1.89 10.79 10.18
C ILE A 45 -1.28 10.15 8.94
N ILE A 46 -0.01 10.41 8.67
CA ILE A 46 0.69 9.88 7.48
C ILE A 46 0.74 8.34 7.53
N GLN A 47 0.99 7.76 8.71
CA GLN A 47 0.97 6.31 8.89
C GLN A 47 -0.45 5.75 8.68
N PHE A 48 -1.47 6.40 9.23
CA PHE A 48 -2.87 6.03 9.02
C PHE A 48 -3.26 6.07 7.54
N LEU A 49 -2.95 7.18 6.85
CA LEU A 49 -3.22 7.32 5.42
C LEU A 49 -2.50 6.28 4.57
N HIS A 50 -1.28 5.90 4.95
CA HIS A 50 -0.56 4.83 4.26
C HIS A 50 -1.31 3.49 4.37
N ARG A 51 -1.82 3.14 5.55
CA ARG A 51 -2.64 1.93 5.74
C ARG A 51 -3.96 1.99 4.96
N ILE A 52 -4.68 3.11 5.02
CA ILE A 52 -5.91 3.31 4.24
C ILE A 52 -5.65 3.17 2.75
N THR A 53 -4.52 3.71 2.24
CA THR A 53 -4.14 3.55 0.84
C THR A 53 -3.94 2.07 0.47
N ALA A 54 -3.34 1.25 1.33
CA ALA A 54 -3.20 -0.18 1.08
C ALA A 54 -4.57 -0.90 1.01
N TYR A 55 -5.52 -0.56 1.89
CA TYR A 55 -6.89 -1.11 1.84
C TYR A 55 -7.63 -0.66 0.57
N LEU A 56 -7.48 0.60 0.15
CA LEU A 56 -8.06 1.10 -1.10
C LEU A 56 -7.49 0.37 -2.32
N ILE A 57 -6.17 0.13 -2.35
CA ILE A 57 -5.53 -0.64 -3.41
C ILE A 57 -6.13 -2.05 -3.49
N LEU A 58 -6.31 -2.75 -2.36
CA LEU A 58 -6.96 -4.07 -2.33
C LEU A 58 -8.39 -4.02 -2.88
N PHE A 59 -9.15 -3.01 -2.51
CA PHE A 59 -10.51 -2.81 -3.02
C PHE A 59 -10.52 -2.59 -4.55
N PHE A 60 -9.64 -1.73 -5.05
CA PHE A 60 -9.53 -1.47 -6.48
C PHE A 60 -9.06 -2.69 -7.29
N ILE A 61 -8.20 -3.54 -6.74
CA ILE A 61 -7.80 -4.80 -7.39
C ILE A 61 -9.00 -5.71 -7.62
N ILE A 62 -9.90 -5.84 -6.65
CA ILE A 62 -11.12 -6.65 -6.80
C ILE A 62 -11.96 -6.14 -7.99
N ILE A 63 -12.14 -4.82 -8.09
CA ILE A 63 -12.86 -4.19 -9.20
C ILE A 63 -12.12 -4.44 -10.54
N LEU A 64 -10.81 -4.24 -10.56
CA LEU A 64 -9.97 -4.47 -11.74
C LEU A 64 -10.10 -5.91 -12.23
N ASN A 65 -9.97 -6.90 -11.35
CA ASN A 65 -10.11 -8.31 -11.67
C ASN A 65 -11.48 -8.63 -12.27
N TYR A 66 -12.56 -8.07 -11.71
CA TYR A 66 -13.89 -8.21 -12.29
C TYR A 66 -13.96 -7.72 -13.74
N PHE A 67 -13.41 -6.52 -14.02
CA PHE A 67 -13.36 -5.96 -15.38
C PHE A 67 -12.55 -6.82 -16.35
N PHE A 68 -11.39 -7.31 -15.92
CA PHE A 68 -10.53 -8.13 -16.76
C PHE A 68 -11.15 -9.49 -17.09
N MET A 69 -11.80 -10.12 -16.11
CA MET A 69 -12.54 -11.37 -16.35
C MET A 69 -13.69 -11.16 -17.33
N LYS A 70 -14.47 -10.08 -17.17
CA LYS A 70 -15.59 -9.74 -18.05
C LYS A 70 -15.13 -9.50 -19.50
N ASN A 71 -13.99 -8.86 -19.70
CA ASN A 71 -13.48 -8.53 -21.03
C ASN A 71 -12.52 -9.59 -21.61
N LYS A 72 -12.36 -10.75 -20.94
CA LYS A 72 -11.50 -11.87 -21.37
C LYS A 72 -10.05 -11.45 -21.66
N LEU A 73 -9.53 -10.47 -20.92
CA LEU A 73 -8.16 -10.01 -21.04
C LEU A 73 -7.17 -11.02 -20.44
N ASN A 74 -5.87 -10.85 -20.72
CA ASN A 74 -4.85 -11.82 -20.34
C ASN A 74 -4.72 -11.93 -18.79
N ILE A 75 -5.35 -12.97 -18.24
CA ILE A 75 -5.46 -13.20 -16.79
C ILE A 75 -4.10 -13.47 -16.13
N LYS A 76 -3.12 -14.00 -16.85
CA LYS A 76 -1.81 -14.36 -16.24
C LYS A 76 -1.05 -13.15 -15.71
N ASN A 77 -1.08 -12.04 -16.45
CA ASN A 77 -0.39 -10.81 -16.02
C ASN A 77 -1.04 -10.17 -14.80
N ILE A 78 -2.38 -10.31 -14.69
CA ILE A 78 -3.14 -9.79 -13.55
C ILE A 78 -2.85 -10.60 -12.31
N ILE A 79 -2.86 -11.94 -12.41
CA ILE A 79 -2.51 -12.80 -11.29
C ILE A 79 -1.11 -12.45 -10.75
N LEU A 80 -0.14 -12.21 -11.64
CA LEU A 80 1.20 -11.80 -11.21
C LEU A 80 1.20 -10.46 -10.48
N PHE A 81 0.43 -9.49 -10.96
CA PHE A 81 0.27 -8.18 -10.32
C PHE A 81 -0.42 -8.30 -8.95
N ASP A 82 -1.50 -9.08 -8.86
CA ASP A 82 -2.21 -9.32 -7.61
C ASP A 82 -1.31 -9.97 -6.56
N LEU A 83 -0.55 -10.98 -6.97
CA LEU A 83 0.43 -11.63 -6.09
C LEU A 83 1.53 -10.67 -5.65
N ALA A 84 2.00 -9.79 -6.54
CA ALA A 84 2.99 -8.78 -6.20
C ALA A 84 2.44 -7.79 -5.15
N ILE A 85 1.19 -7.34 -5.29
CA ILE A 85 0.55 -6.43 -4.32
C ILE A 85 0.28 -7.14 -2.98
N LEU A 86 -0.24 -8.35 -2.99
CA LEU A 86 -0.46 -9.11 -1.76
C LEU A 86 0.86 -9.32 -0.99
N PHE A 87 1.91 -9.67 -1.72
CA PHE A 87 3.24 -9.82 -1.13
C PHE A 87 3.79 -8.50 -0.59
N GLN A 88 3.57 -7.39 -1.31
CA GLN A 88 3.95 -6.04 -0.89
C GLN A 88 3.25 -5.63 0.41
N ILE A 89 1.95 -5.90 0.53
CA ILE A 89 1.18 -5.61 1.75
C ILE A 89 1.69 -6.48 2.91
N PHE A 90 1.93 -7.76 2.66
CA PHE A 90 2.49 -8.68 3.66
C PHE A 90 3.85 -8.20 4.17
N LEU A 91 4.76 -7.79 3.28
CA LEU A 91 6.05 -7.21 3.68
C LEU A 91 5.87 -5.92 4.49
N GLY A 92 4.90 -5.07 4.14
CA GLY A 92 4.58 -3.86 4.90
C GLY A 92 4.11 -4.17 6.33
N ILE A 93 3.25 -5.18 6.48
CA ILE A 93 2.78 -5.64 7.80
C ILE A 93 3.95 -6.16 8.64
N ILE A 94 4.80 -7.04 8.07
CA ILE A 94 5.96 -7.56 8.77
C ILE A 94 6.93 -6.43 9.16
N THR A 95 7.19 -5.49 8.25
CA THR A 95 8.03 -4.32 8.54
C THR A 95 7.50 -3.56 9.75
N LEU A 96 6.20 -3.37 9.81
CA LEU A 96 5.55 -2.65 10.90
C LEU A 96 5.67 -3.37 12.24
N ILE A 97 5.24 -4.64 12.30
CA ILE A 97 5.21 -5.42 13.55
C ILE A 97 6.61 -5.81 14.06
N SER A 98 7.62 -5.80 13.18
CA SER A 98 9.02 -6.01 13.56
C SER A 98 9.71 -4.77 14.16
N GLY A 99 9.00 -3.63 14.29
CA GLY A 99 9.61 -2.37 14.71
C GLY A 99 10.52 -1.77 13.64
N VAL A 100 10.13 -1.94 12.38
CA VAL A 100 10.86 -1.41 11.19
C VAL A 100 12.29 -1.95 11.08
N GLU A 101 12.48 -3.24 11.36
CA GLU A 101 13.77 -3.87 11.10
C GLU A 101 14.24 -3.61 9.67
N ILE A 102 15.50 -3.19 9.51
CA ILE A 102 16.07 -2.72 8.25
C ILE A 102 15.94 -3.72 7.11
N LYS A 103 16.04 -5.03 7.41
CA LYS A 103 15.92 -6.11 6.40
C LYS A 103 14.51 -6.14 5.79
N TYR A 104 13.45 -6.02 6.62
CA TYR A 104 12.07 -6.04 6.13
C TYR A 104 11.70 -4.72 5.46
N ALA A 105 12.15 -3.60 6.01
CA ALA A 105 11.96 -2.28 5.41
C ALA A 105 12.58 -2.20 4.01
N SER A 106 13.80 -2.70 3.84
CA SER A 106 14.47 -2.76 2.53
C SER A 106 13.75 -3.69 1.55
N LEU A 107 13.29 -4.87 1.99
CA LEU A 107 12.50 -5.78 1.15
C LEU A 107 11.17 -5.16 0.74
N HIS A 108 10.48 -4.48 1.65
CA HIS A 108 9.24 -3.76 1.34
C HIS A 108 9.48 -2.63 0.32
N GLN A 109 10.58 -1.90 0.43
CA GLN A 109 10.95 -0.86 -0.52
C GLN A 109 11.27 -1.44 -1.91
N LEU A 110 12.04 -2.53 -1.99
CA LEU A 110 12.33 -3.24 -3.25
C LEU A 110 11.06 -3.84 -3.86
N GLY A 111 10.18 -4.40 -3.04
CA GLY A 111 8.89 -4.94 -3.47
C GLY A 111 8.01 -3.90 -4.17
N SER A 112 8.09 -2.63 -3.79
CA SER A 112 7.34 -1.56 -4.47
C SER A 112 7.78 -1.38 -5.94
N ILE A 113 9.06 -1.56 -6.24
CA ILE A 113 9.60 -1.52 -7.62
C ILE A 113 9.05 -2.71 -8.42
N PHE A 114 8.97 -3.88 -7.79
CA PHE A 114 8.39 -5.07 -8.44
C PHE A 114 6.91 -4.88 -8.76
N VAL A 115 6.11 -4.31 -7.85
CA VAL A 115 4.70 -3.96 -8.09
C VAL A 115 4.58 -2.99 -9.27
N LEU A 116 5.40 -1.93 -9.30
CA LEU A 116 5.40 -0.97 -10.40
C LEU A 116 5.74 -1.65 -11.73
N THR A 117 6.74 -2.53 -11.73
CA THR A 117 7.16 -3.26 -12.94
C THR A 117 6.03 -4.15 -13.46
N THR A 118 5.35 -4.91 -12.61
CA THR A 118 4.22 -5.76 -13.01
C THR A 118 3.07 -4.93 -13.57
N TYR A 119 2.78 -3.77 -12.98
CA TYR A 119 1.79 -2.82 -13.48
C TYR A 119 2.12 -2.30 -14.89
N LEU A 120 3.36 -1.87 -15.12
CA LEU A 120 3.83 -1.38 -16.42
C LEU A 120 3.76 -2.48 -17.49
N VAL A 121 4.05 -3.73 -17.14
CA VAL A 121 3.90 -4.88 -18.06
C VAL A 121 2.44 -5.07 -18.46
N ILE A 122 1.49 -4.92 -17.52
CA ILE A 122 0.06 -4.99 -17.84
C ILE A 122 -0.35 -3.87 -18.80
N LEU A 123 0.05 -2.64 -18.52
CA LEU A 123 -0.26 -1.50 -19.38
C LEU A 123 0.29 -1.70 -20.79
N TYR A 124 1.56 -2.10 -20.92
CA TYR A 124 2.21 -2.31 -22.22
C TYR A 124 1.52 -3.41 -23.04
N LYS A 125 1.20 -4.55 -22.40
CA LYS A 125 0.58 -5.67 -23.12
C LYS A 125 -0.87 -5.40 -23.52
N ASN A 126 -1.60 -4.58 -22.77
CA ASN A 126 -2.99 -4.28 -23.07
C ASN A 126 -3.14 -3.07 -24.00
N SER A 127 -2.18 -2.13 -24.04
CA SER A 127 -2.21 -1.01 -25.00
C SER A 127 -2.20 -1.49 -26.45
N ASN A 128 -1.51 -2.60 -26.73
CA ASN A 128 -1.47 -3.19 -28.08
C ASN A 128 -2.74 -3.97 -28.47
N GLN A 129 -3.71 -4.12 -27.55
CA GLN A 129 -5.00 -4.77 -27.83
C GLN A 129 -6.13 -3.74 -28.02
N LEU A 130 -5.86 -2.46 -27.74
CA LEU A 130 -6.82 -1.37 -27.87
C LEU A 130 -6.59 -0.54 -29.15
N LEU A 131 -5.55 -0.85 -29.91
CA LEU A 131 -5.24 -0.33 -31.26
C LEU A 131 -5.58 -1.37 -32.32
#